data_9ae73d28e9995767059a37e6825de125
#
_entry.id   9ae73d28e9995767059a37e6825de125
#
_cell.length_a   1.000
_cell.length_b   1.000
_cell.length_c   1.000
_cell.angle_alpha   90.00
_cell.angle_beta   90.00
_cell.angle_gamma   90.00
#
_symmetry.space_group_name_H-M   'P 1'
#
loop_
_entity.id
_entity.type
_entity.pdbx_description
1 polymer ?
#
loop_
_entity_poly.entity_id
_entity_poly.type
_entity_poly.pdbx_seq_one_letter_code
_entity_poly.pdbx_strand_id
1 'polypeptide(L)'
;MFTVTLNQAENTLTIAYRGHVAPNETRVCEEEVKFALTVLEPNFRLIVDLTGLDSMDISCSPVIASIMEKCNAAGVAEVLRIIPDPTRDIGLQILSFFHYSSDVYVHTCASLAEANELLEKANP
;
A
#
# COMPACT_ATOMS: atom_id res chain seq x y z
N MET A 1 12.54 -5.84 -4.89
CA MET A 1 11.60 -6.11 -5.98
C MET A 1 10.20 -5.69 -5.58
N PHE A 2 9.43 -5.13 -6.50
CA PHE A 2 8.06 -4.73 -6.25
C PHE A 2 7.16 -5.10 -7.42
N THR A 3 5.84 -5.17 -7.17
CA THR A 3 4.83 -5.26 -8.22
C THR A 3 3.70 -4.29 -7.90
N VAL A 4 3.12 -3.69 -8.95
CA VAL A 4 1.93 -2.84 -8.86
C VAL A 4 0.86 -3.47 -9.73
N THR A 5 -0.27 -3.80 -9.12
CA THR A 5 -1.39 -4.46 -9.80
C THR A 5 -2.64 -3.61 -9.68
N LEU A 6 -3.27 -3.33 -10.80
CA LEU A 6 -4.50 -2.54 -10.86
C LEU A 6 -5.68 -3.43 -11.20
N ASN A 7 -6.71 -3.40 -10.36
CA ASN A 7 -7.98 -4.06 -10.64
C ASN A 7 -9.07 -2.98 -10.77
N GLN A 8 -9.34 -2.57 -12.02
CA GLN A 8 -10.32 -1.50 -12.27
C GLN A 8 -11.73 -1.93 -11.92
N ALA A 9 -12.09 -3.19 -12.12
CA ALA A 9 -13.42 -3.69 -11.83
C ALA A 9 -13.78 -3.55 -10.35
N GLU A 10 -12.80 -3.71 -9.47
CA GLU A 10 -12.98 -3.58 -8.02
C GLU A 10 -12.44 -2.27 -7.47
N ASN A 11 -11.97 -1.38 -8.34
CA ASN A 11 -11.37 -0.10 -7.96
C ASN A 11 -10.30 -0.29 -6.87
N THR A 12 -9.38 -1.24 -7.11
CA THR A 12 -8.38 -1.66 -6.14
C THR A 12 -6.98 -1.60 -6.73
N LEU A 13 -6.04 -1.05 -5.97
CA LEU A 13 -4.62 -1.01 -6.28
C LEU A 13 -3.87 -1.88 -5.29
N THR A 14 -3.00 -2.77 -5.79
CA THR A 14 -2.16 -3.61 -4.94
C THR A 14 -0.70 -3.30 -5.20
N ILE A 15 0.05 -3.03 -4.13
CA ILE A 15 1.50 -2.85 -4.18
C ILE A 15 2.12 -3.94 -3.33
N ALA A 16 3.00 -4.76 -3.92
CA ALA A 16 3.71 -5.80 -3.18
C ALA A 16 5.21 -5.52 -3.22
N TYR A 17 5.86 -5.62 -2.08
CA TYR A 17 7.32 -5.50 -1.96
C TYR A 17 7.91 -6.84 -1.57
N ARG A 18 9.03 -7.21 -2.21
CA ARG A 18 9.69 -8.50 -1.98
C ARG A 18 11.20 -8.34 -1.87
N GLY A 19 11.81 -9.20 -1.05
CA GLY A 19 13.24 -9.21 -0.83
C GLY A 19 13.73 -7.94 -0.21
N HIS A 20 14.91 -7.48 -0.63
CA HIS A 20 15.44 -6.19 -0.22
C HIS A 20 15.00 -5.13 -1.22
N VAL A 21 14.42 -4.03 -0.73
CA VAL A 21 13.93 -2.94 -1.57
C VAL A 21 14.85 -1.72 -1.43
N ALA A 22 15.35 -1.26 -2.57
CA ALA A 22 16.25 -0.11 -2.66
C ALA A 22 15.51 1.15 -3.14
N PRO A 23 16.04 2.38 -2.90
CA PRO A 23 15.36 3.62 -3.25
C PRO A 23 15.02 3.76 -4.74
N ASN A 24 15.88 3.28 -5.63
CA ASN A 24 15.62 3.36 -7.07
C ASN A 24 14.37 2.53 -7.45
N GLU A 25 14.13 1.41 -6.76
CA GLU A 25 12.94 0.60 -6.98
C GLU A 25 11.68 1.33 -6.53
N THR A 26 11.72 2.00 -5.38
CA THR A 26 10.57 2.74 -4.87
C THR A 26 10.21 3.92 -5.78
N ARG A 27 11.19 4.55 -6.43
CA ARG A 27 10.94 5.62 -7.40
C ARG A 27 10.21 5.09 -8.64
N VAL A 28 10.61 3.93 -9.14
CA VAL A 28 9.92 3.30 -10.27
C VAL A 28 8.51 2.89 -9.84
N CYS A 29 8.37 2.35 -8.64
CA CYS A 29 7.06 2.02 -8.06
C CYS A 29 6.16 3.25 -8.00
N GLU A 30 6.69 4.39 -7.57
CA GLU A 30 5.94 5.64 -7.49
C GLU A 30 5.40 6.05 -8.87
N GLU A 31 6.21 5.92 -9.93
CA GLU A 31 5.76 6.24 -11.28
C GLU A 31 4.62 5.33 -11.74
N GLU A 32 4.70 4.03 -11.43
CA GLU A 32 3.63 3.09 -11.75
C GLU A 32 2.36 3.38 -10.95
N VAL A 33 2.49 3.77 -9.69
CA VAL A 33 1.36 4.17 -8.85
C VAL A 33 0.70 5.43 -9.42
N LYS A 34 1.50 6.42 -9.81
CA LYS A 34 0.98 7.65 -10.43
C LYS A 34 0.12 7.34 -11.65
N PHE A 35 0.59 6.43 -12.50
CA PHE A 35 -0.20 6.00 -13.66
C PHE A 35 -1.50 5.32 -13.23
N ALA A 36 -1.43 4.39 -12.28
CA ALA A 36 -2.62 3.69 -11.79
C ALA A 36 -3.67 4.65 -11.21
N LEU A 37 -3.21 5.69 -10.51
CA LEU A 37 -4.11 6.68 -9.92
C LEU A 37 -4.88 7.49 -10.96
N THR A 38 -4.40 7.55 -12.20
CA THR A 38 -5.15 8.24 -13.28
C THR A 38 -6.37 7.46 -13.74
N VAL A 39 -6.42 6.16 -13.48
CA VAL A 39 -7.55 5.30 -13.89
C VAL A 39 -8.44 4.86 -12.73
N LEU A 40 -7.94 4.94 -11.50
CA LEU A 40 -8.74 4.64 -10.31
C LEU A 40 -9.74 5.77 -10.04
N GLU A 41 -10.90 5.39 -9.52
CA GLU A 41 -11.90 6.36 -9.07
C GLU A 41 -11.70 6.67 -7.57
N PRO A 42 -12.17 7.83 -7.09
CA PRO A 42 -12.15 8.12 -5.66
C PRO A 42 -12.83 7.01 -4.85
N ASN A 43 -12.46 6.88 -3.59
CA ASN A 43 -12.88 5.82 -2.68
C ASN A 43 -12.35 4.45 -3.09
N PHE A 44 -11.17 4.43 -3.73
CA PHE A 44 -10.52 3.18 -4.08
C PHE A 44 -9.88 2.53 -2.85
N ARG A 45 -9.55 1.26 -3.01
CA ARG A 45 -8.88 0.46 -1.97
C ARG A 45 -7.42 0.25 -2.37
N LEU A 46 -6.54 0.37 -1.38
CA LEU A 46 -5.11 0.09 -1.56
C LEU A 46 -4.75 -1.13 -0.70
N ILE A 47 -4.13 -2.11 -1.32
CA ILE A 47 -3.57 -3.27 -0.62
C ILE A 47 -2.05 -3.15 -0.68
N VAL A 48 -1.39 -3.18 0.47
CA VAL A 48 0.07 -3.18 0.57
C VAL A 48 0.50 -4.55 1.10
N ASP A 49 1.07 -5.36 0.22
CA ASP A 49 1.47 -6.72 0.54
C ASP A 49 2.96 -6.77 0.88
N LEU A 50 3.25 -7.00 2.15
CA LEU A 50 4.62 -7.08 2.67
C LEU A 50 5.02 -8.52 3.05
N THR A 51 4.25 -9.53 2.56
CA THR A 51 4.52 -10.93 2.91
C THR A 51 5.90 -11.40 2.47
N GLY A 52 6.38 -10.90 1.34
CA GLY A 52 7.69 -11.27 0.80
C GLY A 52 8.82 -10.30 1.14
N LEU A 53 8.54 -9.25 1.91
CA LEU A 53 9.55 -8.24 2.24
C LEU A 53 10.55 -8.76 3.27
N ASP A 54 11.83 -8.74 2.93
CA ASP A 54 12.91 -9.07 3.87
C ASP A 54 13.47 -7.82 4.53
N SER A 55 13.70 -6.77 3.76
CA SER A 55 14.21 -5.51 4.27
C SER A 55 13.98 -4.38 3.25
N MET A 56 14.02 -3.16 3.73
CA MET A 56 13.91 -1.97 2.90
C MET A 56 14.94 -0.95 3.38
N ASP A 57 15.66 -0.34 2.43
CA ASP A 57 16.60 0.72 2.77
C ASP A 57 15.84 1.90 3.38
N ILE A 58 16.37 2.45 4.47
CA ILE A 58 15.70 3.55 5.18
C ILE A 58 15.53 4.79 4.29
N SER A 59 16.41 4.96 3.29
CA SER A 59 16.31 6.05 2.33
C SER A 59 15.10 5.92 1.39
N CYS A 60 14.38 4.81 1.42
CA CYS A 60 13.11 4.65 0.72
C CYS A 60 11.98 5.46 1.38
N SER A 61 12.12 5.82 2.68
CA SER A 61 11.04 6.45 3.45
C SER A 61 10.44 7.70 2.79
N PRO A 62 11.23 8.66 2.26
CA PRO A 62 10.64 9.83 1.60
C PRO A 62 9.79 9.47 0.39
N VAL A 63 10.21 8.46 -0.39
CA VAL A 63 9.48 8.02 -1.58
C VAL A 63 8.20 7.31 -1.18
N ILE A 64 8.27 6.44 -0.16
CA ILE A 64 7.08 5.75 0.37
C ILE A 64 6.08 6.77 0.90
N ALA A 65 6.54 7.78 1.65
CA ALA A 65 5.69 8.86 2.14
C ALA A 65 5.01 9.60 0.98
N SER A 66 5.75 9.87 -0.09
CA SER A 66 5.21 10.51 -1.30
C SER A 66 4.12 9.65 -1.96
N ILE A 67 4.31 8.34 -2.02
CA ILE A 67 3.31 7.41 -2.55
C ILE A 67 2.02 7.47 -1.70
N MET A 68 2.16 7.46 -0.38
CA MET A 68 1.02 7.56 0.54
C MET A 68 0.26 8.87 0.34
N GLU A 69 0.96 9.99 0.19
CA GLU A 69 0.34 11.29 -0.05
C GLU A 69 -0.41 11.34 -1.37
N LYS A 70 0.16 10.75 -2.42
CA LYS A 70 -0.49 10.69 -3.72
C LYS A 70 -1.77 9.85 -3.68
N CYS A 71 -1.74 8.71 -2.99
CA CYS A 71 -2.92 7.89 -2.80
C CYS A 71 -3.99 8.63 -2.00
N ASN A 72 -3.57 9.33 -0.95
CA ASN A 72 -4.49 10.14 -0.14
C ASN A 72 -5.15 11.24 -0.98
N ALA A 73 -4.35 11.96 -1.76
CA ALA A 73 -4.87 13.04 -2.62
C ALA A 73 -5.83 12.52 -3.70
N ALA A 74 -5.62 11.30 -4.17
CA ALA A 74 -6.49 10.67 -5.17
C ALA A 74 -7.79 10.10 -4.59
N GLY A 75 -7.94 10.10 -3.26
CA GLY A 75 -9.17 9.70 -2.60
C GLY A 75 -9.22 8.26 -2.13
N VAL A 76 -8.08 7.70 -1.71
CA VAL A 76 -8.08 6.35 -1.12
C VAL A 76 -9.01 6.31 0.09
N ALA A 77 -9.87 5.30 0.17
CA ALA A 77 -10.81 5.14 1.28
C ALA A 77 -10.29 4.16 2.33
N GLU A 78 -9.57 3.14 1.90
CA GLU A 78 -9.16 2.04 2.75
C GLU A 78 -7.80 1.52 2.34
N VAL A 79 -6.94 1.27 3.31
CA VAL A 79 -5.62 0.67 3.10
C VAL A 79 -5.56 -0.62 3.91
N LEU A 80 -5.27 -1.74 3.24
CA LEU A 80 -5.03 -3.02 3.89
C LEU A 80 -3.54 -3.35 3.78
N ARG A 81 -2.88 -3.45 4.93
CA ARG A 81 -1.46 -3.77 5.04
C ARG A 81 -1.34 -5.23 5.47
N ILE A 82 -0.67 -6.06 4.66
CA ILE A 82 -0.48 -7.47 4.96
C ILE A 82 0.94 -7.64 5.50
N ILE A 83 1.07 -7.84 6.81
CA ILE A 83 2.36 -7.94 7.51
C ILE A 83 2.38 -9.20 8.36
N PRO A 84 2.87 -10.33 7.81
CA PRO A 84 2.94 -11.58 8.59
C PRO A 84 3.90 -11.49 9.76
N ASP A 85 4.95 -10.69 9.62
CA ASP A 85 5.97 -10.49 10.63
C ASP A 85 6.08 -9.00 10.95
N PRO A 86 5.57 -8.54 12.12
CA PRO A 86 5.62 -7.12 12.48
C PRO A 86 7.02 -6.51 12.48
N THR A 87 8.07 -7.32 12.60
CA THR A 87 9.46 -6.81 12.58
C THR A 87 9.84 -6.28 11.20
N ARG A 88 9.06 -6.60 10.16
CA ARG A 88 9.29 -6.16 8.78
C ARG A 88 8.58 -4.85 8.44
N ASP A 89 7.90 -4.24 9.39
CA ASP A 89 7.12 -3.01 9.15
C ASP A 89 8.01 -1.80 8.82
N ILE A 90 9.21 -1.71 9.40
CA ILE A 90 10.21 -0.66 9.12
C ILE A 90 9.60 0.76 9.27
N GLY A 91 8.68 0.92 10.24
CA GLY A 91 8.09 2.23 10.52
C GLY A 91 7.04 2.71 9.51
N LEU A 92 6.62 1.85 8.57
CA LEU A 92 5.61 2.22 7.57
C LEU A 92 4.28 2.61 8.20
N GLN A 93 3.93 2.02 9.34
CA GLN A 93 2.70 2.38 10.04
C GLN A 93 2.75 3.82 10.55
N ILE A 94 3.92 4.25 11.05
CA ILE A 94 4.11 5.62 11.51
C ILE A 94 3.94 6.58 10.33
N LEU A 95 4.55 6.26 9.17
CA LEU A 95 4.40 7.08 7.97
C LEU A 95 2.93 7.16 7.54
N SER A 96 2.20 6.05 7.60
CA SER A 96 0.77 6.02 7.25
C SER A 96 -0.03 6.99 8.11
N PHE A 97 0.29 7.06 9.39
CA PHE A 97 -0.41 7.95 10.33
C PHE A 97 -0.26 9.42 9.94
N PHE A 98 0.91 9.82 9.43
CA PHE A 98 1.18 11.21 9.06
C PHE A 98 0.76 11.58 7.64
N HIS A 99 0.66 10.62 6.73
CA HIS A 99 0.48 10.90 5.29
C HIS A 99 -0.89 10.53 4.74
N TYR A 100 -1.70 9.74 5.46
CA TYR A 100 -3.09 9.53 5.13
C TYR A 100 -3.96 10.42 6.01
N SER A 101 -5.11 10.85 5.47
CA SER A 101 -6.05 11.62 6.27
C SER A 101 -6.73 10.74 7.32
N SER A 102 -7.32 11.35 8.35
CA SER A 102 -8.01 10.62 9.41
C SER A 102 -9.25 9.86 8.91
N ASP A 103 -9.73 10.20 7.71
CA ASP A 103 -10.88 9.51 7.08
C ASP A 103 -10.49 8.20 6.42
N VAL A 104 -9.20 7.94 6.25
CA VAL A 104 -8.72 6.72 5.61
C VAL A 104 -8.63 5.60 6.64
N TYR A 105 -9.30 4.49 6.37
CA TYR A 105 -9.20 3.29 7.20
C TYR A 105 -7.93 2.53 6.86
N VAL A 106 -7.04 2.36 7.85
CA VAL A 106 -5.82 1.58 7.70
C VAL A 106 -5.94 0.32 8.55
N HIS A 107 -6.02 -0.84 7.90
CA HIS A 107 -6.10 -2.14 8.56
C HIS A 107 -4.78 -2.89 8.39
N THR A 108 -4.33 -3.55 9.45
CA THR A 108 -3.16 -4.41 9.40
C THR A 108 -3.59 -5.86 9.54
N CYS A 109 -3.22 -6.68 8.57
CA CYS A 109 -3.59 -8.09 8.51
C CYS A 109 -2.33 -8.95 8.58
N ALA A 110 -2.44 -10.15 9.15
CA ALA A 110 -1.32 -11.08 9.24
C ALA A 110 -1.20 -11.98 7.99
N SER A 111 -2.25 -12.06 7.18
CA SER A 111 -2.27 -12.92 6.00
C SER A 111 -3.21 -12.38 4.92
N LEU A 112 -3.02 -12.88 3.71
CA LEU A 112 -3.91 -12.55 2.60
C LEU A 112 -5.34 -13.06 2.86
N ALA A 113 -5.48 -14.21 3.53
CA ALA A 113 -6.78 -14.75 3.89
C ALA A 113 -7.54 -13.81 4.82
N GLU A 114 -6.86 -13.25 5.82
CA GLU A 114 -7.45 -12.27 6.73
C GLU A 114 -7.87 -11.00 5.98
N ALA A 115 -7.03 -10.54 5.06
CA ALA A 115 -7.35 -9.38 4.23
C ALA A 115 -8.60 -9.65 3.39
N ASN A 116 -8.72 -10.81 2.78
CA ASN A 116 -9.88 -11.18 1.99
C ASN A 116 -11.16 -11.23 2.84
N GLU A 117 -11.07 -11.71 4.07
CA GLU A 117 -12.21 -11.70 5.00
C GLU A 117 -12.70 -10.28 5.29
N LEU A 118 -11.78 -9.33 5.48
CA LEU A 118 -12.12 -7.94 5.69
C LEU A 118 -12.79 -7.34 4.44
N LEU A 119 -12.32 -7.70 3.27
CA LEU A 119 -12.90 -7.25 2.00
C LEU A 119 -14.32 -7.79 1.81
N GLU A 120 -14.57 -9.04 2.16
CA GLU A 120 -15.91 -9.64 2.08
C GLU A 120 -16.90 -8.97 3.02
N LYS A 121 -16.45 -8.61 4.23
CA LYS A 121 -17.31 -7.89 5.19
C LYS A 121 -17.64 -6.48 4.74
N ALA A 122 -16.75 -5.84 4.00
CA ALA A 122 -16.96 -4.48 3.48
C ALA A 122 -17.92 -4.46 2.28
N ASN A 123 -18.13 -5.61 1.61
CA ASN A 123 -19.04 -5.76 0.47
C ASN A 123 -20.16 -6.74 0.85
N PRO A 124 -21.21 -6.26 1.50
CA PRO A 124 -22.36 -7.12 1.83
C PRO A 124 -23.14 -7.56 0.58
#